data_0b9a71bc720b0cd6c04163a6ba567d90
#
_entry.id   0b9a71bc720b0cd6c04163a6ba567d90
#
_cell.length_a   1.000
_cell.length_b   1.000
_cell.length_c   1.000
_cell.angle_alpha   90.00
_cell.angle_beta   90.00
_cell.angle_gamma   90.00
#
_symmetry.space_group_name_H-M   'P 1'
#
loop_
_entity.id
_entity.type
_entity.pdbx_description
1 polymer ?
#
loop_
_entity_poly.entity_id
_entity_poly.type
_entity_poly.pdbx_seq_one_letter_code
_entity_poly.pdbx_strand_id
1 'polypeptide(L)'
;MDKNDMILISVDDHIIEPPDMFANHLPAKYADDAPRLVRMENGADMWKFRDRVIPNVALNAVAGRPKEEYGLEPEGLDEIRPGCYNVDERVKDMNAGGVLAQMNFPSFPGFAARLFATEDSDFSLALVRAYNDWHIDEWCGAYPGRFIPMALPVIWDAELCAEEVRRVSKKGVHSLTFTENPAALGYPSFHDAYWNPLWKALVDTETVLNVHIGSSGKLSIPATDSPPDVMITLQPMNIVSAAADLLWSRPVKEYPDLKIGLSEGGTGWIPYFLERVDRTFEMHSTWTMQDFGGKLPSEVFREHFLTCFISDPIGVRLRHEIGIGNIAWEMDYPHSDSMWPGAPEELDSVFEAENVTDHEIQQMTHLNAMKWYSFDPFAHVPREKATVGALRSASADHDVSIKALSHHQSSAPQKLAAFRSQIEAATAHTATE
;
A
#
# COMPACT_ATOMS: atom_id res chain seq x y z
N MET A 1 7.56 20.33 18.32
CA MET A 1 6.95 21.01 17.14
C MET A 1 5.47 21.12 17.40
N ASP A 2 4.80 22.23 17.03
CA ASP A 2 3.33 22.30 17.08
C ASP A 2 2.77 21.39 15.96
N LYS A 3 1.68 20.65 16.23
CA LYS A 3 1.08 19.77 15.24
C LYS A 3 0.65 20.49 13.95
N ASN A 4 0.26 21.78 14.06
CA ASN A 4 -0.11 22.58 12.91
C ASN A 4 1.08 22.92 12.01
N ASP A 5 2.31 22.82 12.50
CA ASP A 5 3.55 23.04 11.75
C ASP A 5 4.09 21.75 11.11
N MET A 6 3.54 20.58 11.47
CA MET A 6 3.91 19.33 10.84
C MET A 6 3.57 19.32 9.34
N ILE A 7 4.38 18.63 8.56
CA ILE A 7 4.12 18.29 7.15
C ILE A 7 3.97 16.78 7.09
N LEU A 8 2.85 16.30 6.57
CA LEU A 8 2.52 14.89 6.54
C LEU A 8 2.49 14.37 5.09
N ILE A 9 3.31 13.36 4.80
CA ILE A 9 3.29 12.58 3.56
C ILE A 9 3.02 11.14 3.94
N SER A 10 1.89 10.61 3.50
CA SER A 10 1.51 9.22 3.70
C SER A 10 2.07 8.34 2.58
N VAL A 11 2.76 7.26 2.96
CA VAL A 11 3.36 6.32 2.00
C VAL A 11 2.49 5.09 1.76
N ASP A 12 1.33 5.02 2.38
CA ASP A 12 0.33 3.98 2.16
C ASP A 12 -1.08 4.52 2.38
N ASP A 13 -1.82 4.58 1.29
CA ASP A 13 -3.23 4.87 1.20
C ASP A 13 -3.80 4.06 0.03
N HIS A 14 -5.13 4.04 -0.12
CA HIS A 14 -5.77 3.27 -1.17
C HIS A 14 -6.66 4.12 -2.07
N ILE A 15 -6.80 3.67 -3.31
CA ILE A 15 -7.72 4.23 -4.28
C ILE A 15 -8.77 3.19 -4.64
N ILE A 16 -10.03 3.61 -4.70
CA ILE A 16 -11.09 2.83 -5.32
C ILE A 16 -11.18 3.31 -6.76
N GLU A 17 -10.88 2.45 -7.70
CA GLU A 17 -10.78 2.84 -9.09
C GLU A 17 -12.12 3.37 -9.62
N PRO A 18 -12.14 4.57 -10.25
CA PRO A 18 -13.33 5.08 -10.88
C PRO A 18 -13.72 4.26 -12.10
N PRO A 19 -15.03 4.20 -12.46
CA PRO A 19 -15.52 3.33 -13.53
C PRO A 19 -15.00 3.67 -14.92
N ASP A 20 -14.46 4.86 -15.12
CA ASP A 20 -13.97 5.39 -16.39
C ASP A 20 -12.44 5.39 -16.55
N MET A 21 -11.69 4.79 -15.60
CA MET A 21 -10.23 4.81 -15.61
C MET A 21 -9.57 4.29 -16.90
N PHE A 22 -10.24 3.44 -17.68
CA PHE A 22 -9.71 2.93 -18.95
C PHE A 22 -10.08 3.80 -20.17
N ALA A 23 -10.96 4.78 -20.02
CA ALA A 23 -11.57 5.49 -21.14
C ALA A 23 -10.56 6.18 -22.08
N ASN A 24 -9.48 6.74 -21.50
CA ASN A 24 -8.54 7.57 -22.25
C ASN A 24 -7.24 6.84 -22.64
N HIS A 25 -6.94 5.71 -22.01
CA HIS A 25 -5.60 5.10 -22.11
C HIS A 25 -5.61 3.69 -22.72
N LEU A 26 -6.75 2.99 -22.69
CA LEU A 26 -6.82 1.67 -23.31
C LEU A 26 -6.98 1.78 -24.82
N PRO A 27 -6.18 1.07 -25.64
CA PRO A 27 -6.34 1.07 -27.09
C PRO A 27 -7.76 0.69 -27.53
N ALA A 28 -8.32 1.43 -28.51
CA ALA A 28 -9.71 1.26 -28.94
C ALA A 28 -10.10 -0.17 -29.36
N LYS A 29 -9.14 -0.97 -29.85
CA LYS A 29 -9.37 -2.39 -30.20
C LYS A 29 -9.75 -3.27 -29.00
N TYR A 30 -9.50 -2.80 -27.77
CA TYR A 30 -9.79 -3.51 -26.52
C TYR A 30 -10.93 -2.89 -25.72
N ALA A 31 -11.58 -1.83 -26.23
CA ALA A 31 -12.59 -1.10 -25.47
C ALA A 31 -13.80 -1.96 -25.05
N ASP A 32 -14.21 -2.92 -25.91
CA ASP A 32 -15.34 -3.79 -25.62
C ASP A 32 -15.00 -4.88 -24.56
N ASP A 33 -13.71 -5.23 -24.42
CA ASP A 33 -13.20 -6.23 -23.49
C ASP A 33 -12.70 -5.64 -22.17
N ALA A 34 -12.69 -4.31 -22.07
CA ALA A 34 -12.24 -3.60 -20.86
C ALA A 34 -13.07 -4.00 -19.62
N PRO A 35 -12.45 -4.07 -18.43
CA PRO A 35 -13.19 -4.17 -17.20
C PRO A 35 -14.20 -3.04 -17.06
N ARG A 36 -15.41 -3.34 -16.61
CA ARG A 36 -16.50 -2.37 -16.42
C ARG A 36 -17.16 -2.52 -15.07
N LEU A 37 -17.37 -1.42 -14.38
CA LEU A 37 -18.17 -1.41 -13.15
C LEU A 37 -19.66 -1.48 -13.53
N VAL A 38 -20.38 -2.41 -12.93
CA VAL A 38 -21.82 -2.64 -13.19
C VAL A 38 -22.58 -2.63 -11.85
N ARG A 39 -23.72 -1.92 -11.85
CA ARG A 39 -24.64 -1.94 -10.72
C ARG A 39 -25.50 -3.20 -10.77
N MET A 40 -25.47 -3.99 -9.71
CA MET A 40 -26.25 -5.21 -9.57
C MET A 40 -27.68 -4.90 -9.06
N GLU A 41 -28.60 -5.86 -9.19
CA GLU A 41 -30.01 -5.71 -8.74
C GLU A 41 -30.13 -5.45 -7.22
N ASN A 42 -29.21 -5.95 -6.42
CA ASN A 42 -29.14 -5.71 -4.97
C ASN A 42 -28.54 -4.35 -4.60
N GLY A 43 -28.12 -3.55 -5.60
CA GLY A 43 -27.51 -2.23 -5.37
C GLY A 43 -25.98 -2.25 -5.26
N ALA A 44 -25.33 -3.41 -5.23
CA ALA A 44 -23.88 -3.52 -5.19
C ALA A 44 -23.25 -3.11 -6.54
N ASP A 45 -22.09 -2.47 -6.50
CA ASP A 45 -21.26 -2.23 -7.67
C ASP A 45 -20.23 -3.35 -7.78
N MET A 46 -20.13 -3.97 -8.95
CA MET A 46 -19.19 -5.06 -9.20
C MET A 46 -18.44 -4.84 -10.50
N TRP A 47 -17.17 -5.20 -10.53
CA TRP A 47 -16.40 -5.20 -11.76
C TRP A 47 -16.73 -6.43 -12.60
N LYS A 48 -17.18 -6.21 -13.81
CA LYS A 48 -17.34 -7.25 -14.83
C LYS A 48 -16.12 -7.23 -15.73
N PHE A 49 -15.40 -8.34 -15.75
CA PHE A 49 -14.22 -8.51 -16.57
C PHE A 49 -14.22 -9.91 -17.22
N ARG A 50 -14.41 -9.97 -18.54
CA ARG A 50 -14.67 -11.21 -19.27
C ARG A 50 -15.87 -11.96 -18.67
N ASP A 51 -15.70 -13.25 -18.36
CA ASP A 51 -16.75 -14.09 -17.76
C ASP A 51 -16.80 -13.96 -16.23
N ARG A 52 -15.95 -13.12 -15.64
CA ARG A 52 -15.87 -12.93 -14.19
C ARG A 52 -16.69 -11.72 -13.75
N VAL A 53 -17.38 -11.89 -12.66
CA VAL A 53 -17.94 -10.80 -11.87
C VAL A 53 -17.12 -10.74 -10.58
N ILE A 54 -16.46 -9.62 -10.36
CA ILE A 54 -15.55 -9.41 -9.24
C ILE A 54 -16.24 -8.40 -8.33
N PRO A 55 -16.50 -8.75 -7.05
CA PRO A 55 -17.03 -7.81 -6.10
C PRO A 55 -16.20 -6.52 -6.11
N ASN A 56 -16.87 -5.38 -6.00
CA ASN A 56 -16.14 -4.13 -5.86
C ASN A 56 -15.32 -4.24 -4.58
N VAL A 57 -14.02 -4.29 -4.75
CA VAL A 57 -13.07 -4.49 -3.66
C VAL A 57 -12.75 -3.12 -3.09
N ALA A 58 -13.78 -2.38 -2.70
CA ALA A 58 -13.57 -1.23 -1.83
C ALA A 58 -13.30 -1.71 -0.40
N LEU A 59 -12.59 -2.84 -0.28
CA LEU A 59 -12.31 -3.50 0.98
C LEU A 59 -12.10 -2.48 2.06
N ASN A 60 -13.10 -2.39 2.96
CA ASN A 60 -12.96 -1.59 4.14
C ASN A 60 -12.86 -0.06 3.91
N ALA A 61 -13.41 0.48 2.81
CA ALA A 61 -13.45 1.93 2.55
C ALA A 61 -14.45 2.64 3.48
N VAL A 62 -14.13 2.69 4.77
CA VAL A 62 -15.01 3.10 5.86
C VAL A 62 -14.67 4.46 6.47
N ALA A 63 -13.70 5.20 5.91
CA ALA A 63 -13.38 6.54 6.36
C ALA A 63 -14.64 7.43 6.42
N GLY A 64 -14.84 8.10 7.56
CA GLY A 64 -16.03 8.92 7.82
C GLY A 64 -17.32 8.15 8.16
N ARG A 65 -17.24 6.84 8.44
CA ARG A 65 -18.35 6.03 8.93
C ARG A 65 -18.24 5.73 10.41
N PRO A 66 -19.36 5.47 11.09
CA PRO A 66 -19.32 5.01 12.48
C PRO A 66 -18.71 3.60 12.56
N LYS A 67 -17.99 3.30 13.64
CA LYS A 67 -17.29 2.00 13.83
C LYS A 67 -18.23 0.79 13.78
N GLU A 68 -19.49 0.96 14.11
CA GLU A 68 -20.54 -0.06 14.03
C GLU A 68 -20.81 -0.53 12.58
N GLU A 69 -20.43 0.30 11.60
CA GLU A 69 -20.57 0.00 10.17
C GLU A 69 -19.27 -0.59 9.57
N TYR A 70 -18.19 -0.69 10.34
CA TYR A 70 -16.96 -1.31 9.87
C TYR A 70 -17.17 -2.80 9.54
N GLY A 71 -16.46 -3.27 8.50
CA GLY A 71 -16.55 -4.64 8.01
C GLY A 71 -15.94 -4.76 6.63
N LEU A 72 -16.26 -5.83 5.92
CA LEU A 72 -15.78 -6.10 4.57
C LEU A 72 -16.52 -5.31 3.47
N GLU A 73 -17.42 -4.42 3.83
CA GLU A 73 -18.23 -3.63 2.91
C GLU A 73 -17.97 -2.15 3.13
N PRO A 74 -18.01 -1.31 2.12
CA PRO A 74 -19.19 -0.95 1.35
C PRO A 74 -19.36 -1.78 0.06
N GLU A 75 -20.63 -1.87 -0.41
CA GLU A 75 -20.99 -2.61 -1.61
C GLU A 75 -21.03 -1.73 -2.87
N GLY A 76 -21.16 -0.42 -2.73
CA GLY A 76 -21.30 0.52 -3.84
C GLY A 76 -20.57 1.85 -3.66
N LEU A 77 -20.27 2.54 -4.79
CA LEU A 77 -19.61 3.85 -4.76
C LEU A 77 -20.42 4.94 -4.04
N ASP A 78 -21.74 4.83 -4.01
CA ASP A 78 -22.64 5.75 -3.29
C ASP A 78 -22.62 5.54 -1.76
N GLU A 79 -21.98 4.48 -1.31
CA GLU A 79 -21.80 4.15 0.10
C GLU A 79 -20.48 4.60 0.69
N ILE A 80 -19.54 5.03 -0.13
CA ILE A 80 -18.21 5.49 0.30
C ILE A 80 -18.04 6.99 0.11
N ARG A 81 -17.02 7.54 0.77
CA ARG A 81 -16.68 8.95 0.56
C ARG A 81 -16.23 9.16 -0.89
N PRO A 82 -16.68 10.25 -1.54
CA PRO A 82 -16.22 10.56 -2.90
C PRO A 82 -14.70 10.65 -3.04
N GLY A 83 -13.96 11.07 -2.00
CA GLY A 83 -12.49 11.08 -1.97
C GLY A 83 -11.85 9.71 -2.18
N CYS A 84 -12.59 8.60 -2.06
CA CYS A 84 -12.06 7.28 -2.36
C CYS A 84 -11.81 7.08 -3.86
N TYR A 85 -12.63 7.69 -4.75
CA TYR A 85 -12.61 7.45 -6.20
C TYR A 85 -12.59 8.73 -7.07
N ASN A 86 -12.67 9.89 -6.47
CA ASN A 86 -12.62 11.19 -7.15
C ASN A 86 -11.44 12.00 -6.63
N VAL A 87 -10.52 12.39 -7.51
CA VAL A 87 -9.27 13.05 -7.13
C VAL A 87 -9.49 14.44 -6.53
N ASP A 88 -10.49 15.19 -7.01
CA ASP A 88 -10.80 16.53 -6.48
C ASP A 88 -11.31 16.45 -5.04
N GLU A 89 -12.16 15.46 -4.75
CA GLU A 89 -12.65 15.21 -3.40
C GLU A 89 -11.56 14.57 -2.51
N ARG A 90 -10.66 13.74 -3.09
CA ARG A 90 -9.51 13.19 -2.38
C ARG A 90 -8.61 14.30 -1.84
N VAL A 91 -8.31 15.31 -2.65
CA VAL A 91 -7.47 16.44 -2.20
C VAL A 91 -8.14 17.25 -1.10
N LYS A 92 -9.48 17.35 -1.10
CA LYS A 92 -10.22 17.99 0.00
C LYS A 92 -10.15 17.15 1.28
N ASP A 93 -10.32 15.83 1.19
CA ASP A 93 -10.15 14.92 2.33
C ASP A 93 -8.72 14.96 2.88
N MET A 94 -7.71 14.98 2.01
CA MET A 94 -6.30 15.16 2.40
C MET A 94 -6.08 16.46 3.16
N ASN A 95 -6.58 17.58 2.62
CA ASN A 95 -6.46 18.88 3.27
C ASN A 95 -7.15 18.88 4.64
N ALA A 96 -8.35 18.34 4.74
CA ALA A 96 -9.10 18.25 6.00
C ALA A 96 -8.37 17.36 7.04
N GLY A 97 -7.70 16.30 6.58
CA GLY A 97 -6.79 15.48 7.39
C GLY A 97 -5.42 16.12 7.68
N GLY A 98 -5.09 17.25 7.04
CA GLY A 98 -3.78 17.91 7.18
C GLY A 98 -2.66 17.18 6.43
N VAL A 99 -2.97 16.37 5.42
CA VAL A 99 -2.01 15.55 4.67
C VAL A 99 -1.60 16.26 3.39
N LEU A 100 -0.29 16.52 3.23
CA LEU A 100 0.26 17.16 2.05
C LEU A 100 0.22 16.24 0.84
N ALA A 101 0.73 15.02 0.96
CA ALA A 101 0.79 14.10 -0.15
C ALA A 101 0.52 12.66 0.28
N GLN A 102 0.09 11.84 -0.68
CA GLN A 102 -0.23 10.43 -0.50
C GLN A 102 0.37 9.58 -1.61
N MET A 103 0.71 8.33 -1.29
CA MET A 103 0.91 7.25 -2.25
C MET A 103 -0.32 6.34 -2.21
N ASN A 104 -0.93 6.08 -3.37
CA ASN A 104 -2.19 5.35 -3.42
C ASN A 104 -2.00 3.97 -4.03
N PHE A 105 -2.20 2.93 -3.23
CA PHE A 105 -2.23 1.55 -3.69
C PHE A 105 -3.53 1.23 -4.44
N PRO A 106 -3.46 0.32 -5.43
CA PRO A 106 -4.63 -0.10 -6.20
C PRO A 106 -5.54 -1.02 -5.37
N SER A 107 -6.85 -1.00 -5.67
CA SER A 107 -7.82 -1.96 -5.11
C SER A 107 -8.25 -3.00 -6.14
N PHE A 108 -8.91 -2.58 -7.23
CA PHE A 108 -9.51 -3.49 -8.20
C PHE A 108 -8.50 -4.44 -8.87
N PRO A 109 -7.37 -3.99 -9.42
CA PRO A 109 -6.44 -4.91 -10.10
C PRO A 109 -5.67 -5.80 -9.12
N GLY A 110 -5.79 -5.52 -7.81
CA GLY A 110 -4.92 -6.06 -6.76
C GLY A 110 -3.49 -5.52 -6.83
N PHE A 111 -2.76 -5.61 -5.75
CA PHE A 111 -1.42 -5.03 -5.60
C PHE A 111 -0.38 -5.54 -6.63
N ALA A 112 -0.58 -6.76 -7.11
CA ALA A 112 0.30 -7.39 -8.10
C ALA A 112 -0.27 -7.37 -9.52
N ALA A 113 -1.36 -6.65 -9.78
CA ALA A 113 -2.09 -6.62 -11.05
C ALA A 113 -2.52 -8.02 -11.58
N ARG A 114 -2.65 -9.01 -10.68
CA ARG A 114 -2.98 -10.40 -11.06
C ARG A 114 -4.28 -10.51 -11.84
N LEU A 115 -5.25 -9.66 -11.58
CA LEU A 115 -6.54 -9.68 -12.29
C LEU A 115 -6.40 -9.36 -13.78
N PHE A 116 -5.36 -8.64 -14.17
CA PHE A 116 -5.08 -8.31 -15.58
C PHE A 116 -4.31 -9.40 -16.32
N ALA A 117 -3.75 -10.39 -15.63
CA ALA A 117 -3.12 -11.53 -16.26
C ALA A 117 -4.17 -12.40 -16.99
N THR A 118 -4.09 -12.48 -18.31
CA THR A 118 -4.97 -13.24 -19.18
C THR A 118 -4.16 -14.09 -20.15
N GLU A 119 -4.82 -14.97 -20.93
CA GLU A 119 -4.15 -15.73 -21.98
C GLU A 119 -3.63 -14.84 -23.14
N ASP A 120 -4.24 -13.67 -23.36
CA ASP A 120 -3.78 -12.65 -24.31
C ASP A 120 -2.79 -11.71 -23.59
N SER A 121 -1.50 -11.96 -23.78
CA SER A 121 -0.43 -11.19 -23.16
C SER A 121 -0.42 -9.73 -23.63
N ASP A 122 -0.76 -9.43 -24.87
CA ASP A 122 -0.81 -8.08 -25.41
C ASP A 122 -1.95 -7.27 -24.78
N PHE A 123 -3.10 -7.90 -24.57
CA PHE A 123 -4.23 -7.28 -23.90
C PHE A 123 -3.92 -7.05 -22.42
N SER A 124 -3.34 -8.04 -21.74
CA SER A 124 -2.92 -7.94 -20.34
C SER A 124 -1.95 -6.78 -20.13
N LEU A 125 -0.94 -6.66 -21.00
CA LEU A 125 0.02 -5.56 -20.96
C LEU A 125 -0.66 -4.21 -21.24
N ALA A 126 -1.62 -4.17 -22.17
CA ALA A 126 -2.38 -2.95 -22.48
C ALA A 126 -3.21 -2.49 -21.26
N LEU A 127 -3.79 -3.40 -20.48
CA LEU A 127 -4.53 -3.07 -19.26
C LEU A 127 -3.60 -2.47 -18.19
N VAL A 128 -2.44 -3.09 -17.93
CA VAL A 128 -1.46 -2.54 -16.97
C VAL A 128 -0.99 -1.15 -17.40
N ARG A 129 -0.65 -0.98 -18.68
CA ARG A 129 -0.20 0.32 -19.20
C ARG A 129 -1.29 1.38 -19.15
N ALA A 130 -2.54 1.03 -19.46
CA ALA A 130 -3.66 1.95 -19.38
C ALA A 130 -3.92 2.38 -17.93
N TYR A 131 -3.86 1.45 -16.97
CA TYR A 131 -3.95 1.78 -15.55
C TYR A 131 -2.82 2.71 -15.10
N ASN A 132 -1.57 2.36 -15.42
CA ASN A 132 -0.41 3.16 -15.03
C ASN A 132 -0.47 4.57 -15.63
N ASP A 133 -0.84 4.70 -16.91
CA ASP A 133 -0.97 6.01 -17.56
C ASP A 133 -2.11 6.82 -16.98
N TRP A 134 -3.27 6.23 -16.71
CA TRP A 134 -4.38 6.90 -16.01
C TRP A 134 -3.96 7.38 -14.61
N HIS A 135 -3.33 6.51 -13.82
CA HIS A 135 -2.92 6.85 -12.46
C HIS A 135 -1.87 7.99 -12.45
N ILE A 136 -0.91 7.93 -13.35
CA ILE A 136 0.15 8.93 -13.44
C ILE A 136 -0.37 10.26 -14.01
N ASP A 137 -1.08 10.20 -15.14
CA ASP A 137 -1.39 11.39 -15.92
C ASP A 137 -2.69 12.08 -15.45
N GLU A 138 -3.70 11.32 -15.00
CA GLU A 138 -5.00 11.86 -14.58
C GLU A 138 -5.14 11.97 -13.06
N TRP A 139 -4.82 10.92 -12.29
CA TRP A 139 -4.95 10.97 -10.84
C TRP A 139 -3.83 11.82 -10.21
N CYS A 140 -2.58 11.43 -10.38
CA CYS A 140 -1.45 12.17 -9.81
C CYS A 140 -1.22 13.50 -10.54
N GLY A 141 -1.39 13.51 -11.86
CA GLY A 141 -1.19 14.67 -12.71
C GLY A 141 -2.19 15.80 -12.50
N ALA A 142 -3.40 15.51 -11.98
CA ALA A 142 -4.40 16.53 -11.65
C ALA A 142 -3.88 17.52 -10.57
N TYR A 143 -3.08 17.04 -9.63
CA TYR A 143 -2.57 17.83 -8.51
C TYR A 143 -1.08 17.58 -8.29
N PRO A 144 -0.17 18.16 -9.09
CA PRO A 144 1.27 17.98 -8.95
C PRO A 144 1.76 18.30 -7.53
N GLY A 145 2.60 17.42 -6.98
CA GLY A 145 3.12 17.53 -5.62
C GLY A 145 2.18 17.01 -4.51
N ARG A 146 1.00 16.48 -4.86
CA ARG A 146 0.04 15.93 -3.90
C ARG A 146 0.02 14.40 -3.87
N PHE A 147 0.61 13.74 -4.86
CA PHE A 147 0.65 12.28 -4.92
C PHE A 147 2.05 11.80 -5.30
N ILE A 148 2.52 10.74 -4.63
CA ILE A 148 3.68 9.96 -5.04
C ILE A 148 3.17 8.95 -6.09
N PRO A 149 3.56 9.07 -7.37
CA PRO A 149 3.06 8.17 -8.40
C PRO A 149 3.55 6.75 -8.18
N MET A 150 2.65 5.78 -8.29
CA MET A 150 2.93 4.35 -8.17
C MET A 150 2.53 3.62 -9.45
N ALA A 151 3.30 2.60 -9.84
CA ALA A 151 2.99 1.76 -10.98
C ALA A 151 2.55 0.35 -10.55
N LEU A 152 1.67 -0.26 -11.35
CA LEU A 152 1.37 -1.68 -11.33
C LEU A 152 2.46 -2.50 -12.03
N PRO A 153 2.81 -3.69 -11.54
CA PRO A 153 3.75 -4.58 -12.20
C PRO A 153 3.12 -5.38 -13.34
N VAL A 154 3.94 -5.88 -14.25
CA VAL A 154 3.60 -6.95 -15.18
C VAL A 154 4.07 -8.26 -14.54
N ILE A 155 3.29 -8.78 -13.56
CA ILE A 155 3.74 -9.88 -12.69
C ILE A 155 4.03 -11.19 -13.41
N TRP A 156 3.38 -11.42 -14.55
CA TRP A 156 3.51 -12.68 -15.33
C TRP A 156 4.75 -12.73 -16.24
N ASP A 157 5.48 -11.61 -16.38
CA ASP A 157 6.67 -11.52 -17.24
C ASP A 157 7.67 -10.50 -16.68
N ALA A 158 8.83 -10.99 -16.21
CA ALA A 158 9.84 -10.15 -15.56
C ALA A 158 10.55 -9.18 -16.53
N GLU A 159 10.66 -9.53 -17.81
CA GLU A 159 11.23 -8.64 -18.83
C GLU A 159 10.26 -7.51 -19.17
N LEU A 160 8.99 -7.82 -19.43
CA LEU A 160 7.95 -6.82 -19.64
C LEU A 160 7.74 -5.93 -18.41
N CYS A 161 7.86 -6.50 -17.20
CA CYS A 161 7.82 -5.74 -15.96
C CYS A 161 8.99 -4.73 -15.88
N ALA A 162 10.19 -5.17 -16.22
CA ALA A 162 11.37 -4.31 -16.25
C ALA A 162 11.26 -3.20 -17.33
N GLU A 163 10.70 -3.51 -18.50
CA GLU A 163 10.42 -2.52 -19.54
C GLU A 163 9.41 -1.48 -19.04
N GLU A 164 8.35 -1.92 -18.37
CA GLU A 164 7.32 -1.02 -17.85
C GLU A 164 7.88 -0.12 -16.74
N VAL A 165 8.66 -0.64 -15.80
CA VAL A 165 9.36 0.17 -14.79
C VAL A 165 10.20 1.26 -15.46
N ARG A 166 11.00 0.91 -16.48
CA ARG A 166 11.79 1.91 -17.22
C ARG A 166 10.94 2.89 -18.03
N ARG A 167 9.74 2.47 -18.47
CA ARG A 167 8.82 3.35 -19.18
C ARG A 167 8.25 4.42 -18.26
N VAL A 168 7.72 4.00 -17.10
CA VAL A 168 7.05 4.90 -16.16
C VAL A 168 8.03 5.78 -15.39
N SER A 169 9.27 5.31 -15.15
CA SER A 169 10.30 6.12 -14.51
C SER A 169 10.63 7.41 -15.30
N LYS A 170 10.50 7.37 -16.63
CA LYS A 170 10.65 8.57 -17.49
C LYS A 170 9.53 9.61 -17.27
N LYS A 171 8.43 9.21 -16.62
CA LYS A 171 7.33 10.08 -16.18
C LYS A 171 7.47 10.49 -14.69
N GLY A 172 8.59 10.16 -14.03
CA GLY A 172 8.85 10.49 -12.62
C GLY A 172 8.27 9.50 -11.61
N VAL A 173 7.99 8.27 -12.03
CA VAL A 173 7.52 7.21 -11.13
C VAL A 173 8.73 6.49 -10.54
N HIS A 174 8.83 6.49 -9.21
CA HIS A 174 9.87 5.81 -8.44
C HIS A 174 9.28 4.84 -7.40
N SER A 175 8.09 4.32 -7.65
CA SER A 175 7.37 3.39 -6.79
C SER A 175 6.67 2.32 -7.64
N LEU A 176 6.89 1.06 -7.32
CA LEU A 176 6.24 -0.10 -7.92
C LEU A 176 5.54 -0.89 -6.82
N THR A 177 4.22 -1.10 -6.92
CA THR A 177 3.54 -2.05 -6.04
C THR A 177 3.89 -3.48 -6.43
N PHE A 178 3.99 -4.38 -5.45
CA PHE A 178 4.30 -5.78 -5.71
C PHE A 178 3.70 -6.69 -4.63
N THR A 179 3.72 -8.01 -4.89
CA THR A 179 3.27 -8.98 -3.91
C THR A 179 4.32 -9.23 -2.82
N GLU A 180 3.85 -9.46 -1.60
CA GLU A 180 4.67 -9.91 -0.47
C GLU A 180 5.21 -11.35 -0.65
N ASN A 181 4.58 -12.15 -1.53
CA ASN A 181 5.02 -13.52 -1.82
C ASN A 181 4.58 -13.95 -3.23
N PRO A 182 5.43 -13.80 -4.25
CA PRO A 182 5.09 -14.19 -5.62
C PRO A 182 4.85 -15.71 -5.76
N ALA A 183 5.52 -16.55 -4.97
CA ALA A 183 5.35 -17.99 -5.03
C ALA A 183 3.94 -18.43 -4.59
N ALA A 184 3.32 -17.73 -3.65
CA ALA A 184 1.94 -17.98 -3.26
C ALA A 184 0.92 -17.65 -4.38
N LEU A 185 1.31 -16.83 -5.35
CA LEU A 185 0.52 -16.49 -6.54
C LEU A 185 0.83 -17.37 -7.75
N GLY A 186 1.69 -18.40 -7.59
CA GLY A 186 2.08 -19.30 -8.67
C GLY A 186 3.22 -18.77 -9.57
N TYR A 187 3.93 -17.72 -9.15
CA TYR A 187 5.10 -17.18 -9.85
C TYR A 187 6.42 -17.64 -9.20
N PRO A 188 7.57 -17.51 -9.87
CA PRO A 188 8.86 -17.77 -9.25
C PRO A 188 9.05 -16.98 -7.95
N SER A 189 9.71 -17.58 -6.95
CA SER A 189 10.00 -16.92 -5.68
C SER A 189 11.01 -15.77 -5.85
N PHE A 190 11.17 -14.91 -4.86
CA PHE A 190 12.19 -13.85 -4.86
C PHE A 190 13.62 -14.35 -5.02
N HIS A 191 13.86 -15.64 -4.74
CA HIS A 191 15.20 -16.26 -4.88
C HIS A 191 15.53 -16.67 -6.32
N ASP A 192 14.54 -16.73 -7.21
CA ASP A 192 14.71 -17.18 -8.58
C ASP A 192 15.35 -16.09 -9.45
N ALA A 193 16.26 -16.53 -10.34
CA ALA A 193 16.91 -15.65 -11.31
C ALA A 193 15.94 -15.05 -12.36
N TYR A 194 14.72 -15.57 -12.44
CA TYR A 194 13.64 -15.05 -13.28
C TYR A 194 13.43 -13.54 -13.08
N TRP A 195 13.56 -13.05 -11.85
CA TRP A 195 13.33 -11.64 -11.51
C TRP A 195 14.55 -10.73 -11.75
N ASN A 196 15.70 -11.24 -12.26
CA ASN A 196 16.88 -10.43 -12.48
C ASN A 196 16.63 -9.18 -13.35
N PRO A 197 15.85 -9.25 -14.46
CA PRO A 197 15.54 -8.06 -15.24
C PRO A 197 14.83 -6.98 -14.42
N LEU A 198 13.89 -7.40 -13.54
CA LEU A 198 13.19 -6.49 -12.65
C LEU A 198 14.14 -5.85 -11.63
N TRP A 199 14.96 -6.64 -10.92
CA TRP A 199 15.89 -6.11 -9.93
C TRP A 199 16.81 -5.06 -10.55
N LYS A 200 17.34 -5.36 -11.74
CA LYS A 200 18.16 -4.41 -12.47
C LYS A 200 17.40 -3.14 -12.86
N ALA A 201 16.17 -3.25 -13.31
CA ALA A 201 15.36 -2.09 -13.68
C ALA A 201 15.07 -1.19 -12.47
N LEU A 202 14.73 -1.76 -11.32
CA LEU A 202 14.46 -1.01 -10.09
C LEU A 202 15.68 -0.19 -9.66
N VAL A 203 16.86 -0.81 -9.69
CA VAL A 203 18.13 -0.12 -9.36
C VAL A 203 18.47 0.95 -10.38
N ASP A 204 18.43 0.62 -11.69
CA ASP A 204 18.76 1.56 -12.79
C ASP A 204 17.86 2.82 -12.75
N THR A 205 16.65 2.72 -12.20
CA THR A 205 15.65 3.80 -12.18
C THR A 205 15.36 4.35 -10.78
N GLU A 206 16.12 3.90 -9.77
CA GLU A 206 15.91 4.27 -8.36
C GLU A 206 14.47 4.04 -7.87
N THR A 207 13.82 2.98 -8.37
CA THR A 207 12.43 2.66 -8.05
C THR A 207 12.36 1.76 -6.83
N VAL A 208 11.51 2.12 -5.85
CA VAL A 208 11.23 1.31 -4.66
C VAL A 208 10.25 0.21 -5.00
N LEU A 209 10.56 -1.03 -4.65
CA LEU A 209 9.65 -2.16 -4.67
C LEU A 209 8.81 -2.14 -3.40
N ASN A 210 7.52 -1.83 -3.48
CA ASN A 210 6.64 -1.83 -2.32
C ASN A 210 5.88 -3.14 -2.24
N VAL A 211 6.17 -3.93 -1.20
CA VAL A 211 5.43 -5.14 -0.88
C VAL A 211 4.39 -4.82 0.20
N HIS A 212 3.14 -5.16 -0.09
CA HIS A 212 2.01 -4.80 0.76
C HIS A 212 1.39 -6.05 1.39
N ILE A 213 0.96 -5.98 2.64
CA ILE A 213 0.25 -7.09 3.27
C ILE A 213 -0.99 -7.49 2.47
N GLY A 214 -1.39 -8.76 2.56
CA GLY A 214 -2.57 -9.27 1.83
C GLY A 214 -2.37 -9.46 0.33
N SER A 215 -1.28 -8.98 -0.25
CA SER A 215 -1.02 -9.05 -1.70
C SER A 215 -0.76 -10.46 -2.23
N SER A 216 -0.41 -11.41 -1.38
CA SER A 216 -0.26 -12.82 -1.73
C SER A 216 -1.57 -13.61 -1.70
N GLY A 217 -2.66 -13.01 -1.22
CA GLY A 217 -3.94 -13.69 -0.99
C GLY A 217 -3.93 -14.68 0.17
N LYS A 218 -2.82 -14.78 0.91
CA LYS A 218 -2.71 -15.66 2.07
C LYS A 218 -3.35 -15.01 3.29
N LEU A 219 -4.38 -15.66 3.82
CA LEU A 219 -5.01 -15.24 5.07
C LEU A 219 -4.18 -15.67 6.28
N SER A 220 -3.95 -14.74 7.21
CA SER A 220 -3.28 -15.02 8.49
C SER A 220 -4.27 -15.49 9.54
N ILE A 221 -4.83 -16.67 9.34
CA ILE A 221 -5.78 -17.28 10.27
C ILE A 221 -5.36 -18.72 10.61
N PRO A 222 -5.19 -19.07 11.90
CA PRO A 222 -4.76 -20.40 12.29
C PRO A 222 -5.81 -21.50 12.06
N ALA A 223 -7.10 -21.15 12.17
CA ALA A 223 -8.22 -22.08 11.97
C ALA A 223 -9.43 -21.33 11.40
N THR A 224 -10.28 -22.03 10.63
CA THR A 224 -11.46 -21.45 9.97
C THR A 224 -12.53 -20.98 10.96
N ASP A 225 -12.54 -21.51 12.16
CA ASP A 225 -13.43 -21.12 13.26
C ASP A 225 -12.84 -20.07 14.21
N SER A 226 -11.61 -19.59 13.94
CA SER A 226 -11.02 -18.48 14.69
C SER A 226 -11.87 -17.22 14.54
N PRO A 227 -11.98 -16.39 15.60
CA PRO A 227 -12.62 -15.08 15.47
C PRO A 227 -11.93 -14.19 14.42
N PRO A 228 -12.66 -13.30 13.71
CA PRO A 228 -12.07 -12.34 12.77
C PRO A 228 -10.92 -11.52 13.37
N ASP A 229 -11.02 -11.18 14.65
CA ASP A 229 -10.00 -10.44 15.40
C ASP A 229 -8.62 -11.08 15.31
N VAL A 230 -8.53 -12.41 15.22
CA VAL A 230 -7.27 -13.14 15.05
C VAL A 230 -6.65 -12.80 13.69
N MET A 231 -7.43 -12.83 12.61
CA MET A 231 -6.96 -12.48 11.28
C MET A 231 -6.55 -11.01 11.22
N ILE A 232 -7.39 -10.10 11.69
CA ILE A 232 -7.11 -8.66 11.70
C ILE A 232 -5.83 -8.37 12.48
N THR A 233 -5.63 -9.03 13.64
CA THR A 233 -4.41 -8.88 14.44
C THR A 233 -3.16 -9.40 13.72
N LEU A 234 -3.28 -10.52 13.00
CA LEU A 234 -2.13 -11.19 12.38
C LEU A 234 -1.83 -10.72 10.96
N GLN A 235 -2.77 -10.07 10.29
CA GLN A 235 -2.59 -9.64 8.90
C GLN A 235 -1.35 -8.73 8.72
N PRO A 236 -1.12 -7.71 9.57
CA PRO A 236 0.11 -6.91 9.50
C PRO A 236 1.39 -7.74 9.72
N MET A 237 1.31 -8.85 10.46
CA MET A 237 2.46 -9.72 10.71
C MET A 237 2.93 -10.51 9.48
N ASN A 238 2.15 -10.58 8.39
CA ASN A 238 2.61 -11.18 7.13
C ASN A 238 3.83 -10.48 6.57
N ILE A 239 3.95 -9.17 6.80
CA ILE A 239 5.11 -8.39 6.34
C ILE A 239 6.43 -8.88 6.95
N VAL A 240 6.41 -9.45 8.16
CA VAL A 240 7.59 -10.03 8.81
C VAL A 240 8.14 -11.20 8.00
N SER A 241 7.24 -12.02 7.45
CA SER A 241 7.63 -13.16 6.59
C SER A 241 8.24 -12.66 5.27
N ALA A 242 7.64 -11.64 4.65
CA ALA A 242 8.15 -11.02 3.43
C ALA A 242 9.51 -10.35 3.67
N ALA A 243 9.65 -9.62 4.78
CA ALA A 243 10.91 -8.99 5.17
C ALA A 243 12.02 -10.03 5.38
N ALA A 244 11.73 -11.16 6.03
CA ALA A 244 12.68 -12.24 6.21
C ALA A 244 13.07 -12.87 4.87
N ASP A 245 12.10 -13.21 4.01
CA ASP A 245 12.35 -13.85 2.72
C ASP A 245 13.21 -12.96 1.81
N LEU A 246 12.88 -11.67 1.73
CA LEU A 246 13.64 -10.69 0.95
C LEU A 246 15.04 -10.44 1.54
N LEU A 247 15.19 -10.29 2.85
CA LEU A 247 16.49 -10.05 3.49
C LEU A 247 17.48 -11.20 3.25
N TRP A 248 17.01 -12.45 3.33
CA TRP A 248 17.84 -13.61 3.07
C TRP A 248 17.98 -13.94 1.58
N SER A 249 17.31 -13.21 0.71
CA SER A 249 17.34 -13.44 -0.73
C SER A 249 18.66 -12.97 -1.38
N ARG A 250 18.88 -13.44 -2.60
CA ARG A 250 20.02 -13.05 -3.41
C ARG A 250 20.00 -11.56 -3.83
N PRO A 251 18.87 -10.98 -4.24
CA PRO A 251 18.81 -9.60 -4.73
C PRO A 251 19.44 -8.55 -3.80
N VAL A 252 19.16 -8.59 -2.51
CA VAL A 252 19.71 -7.59 -1.55
C VAL A 252 21.23 -7.68 -1.39
N LYS A 253 21.83 -8.82 -1.77
CA LYS A 253 23.30 -9.02 -1.76
C LYS A 253 23.96 -8.64 -3.07
N GLU A 254 23.25 -8.81 -4.19
CA GLU A 254 23.78 -8.55 -5.53
C GLU A 254 23.51 -7.13 -6.02
N TYR A 255 22.47 -6.48 -5.49
CA TYR A 255 22.04 -5.14 -5.88
C TYR A 255 22.05 -4.19 -4.66
N PRO A 256 23.22 -3.60 -4.31
CA PRO A 256 23.36 -2.81 -3.07
C PRO A 256 22.46 -1.56 -3.02
N ASP A 257 21.99 -1.08 -4.16
CA ASP A 257 21.11 0.09 -4.25
C ASP A 257 19.61 -0.28 -4.37
N LEU A 258 19.27 -1.57 -4.24
CA LEU A 258 17.89 -2.02 -4.28
C LEU A 258 17.13 -1.48 -3.06
N LYS A 259 15.99 -0.82 -3.30
CA LYS A 259 15.12 -0.25 -2.28
C LYS A 259 13.81 -1.04 -2.18
N ILE A 260 13.39 -1.36 -0.96
CA ILE A 260 12.19 -2.14 -0.67
C ILE A 260 11.36 -1.39 0.36
N GLY A 261 10.08 -1.17 0.07
CA GLY A 261 9.09 -0.65 1.01
C GLY A 261 8.27 -1.80 1.59
N LEU A 262 8.06 -1.80 2.91
CA LEU A 262 7.23 -2.74 3.64
C LEU A 262 5.97 -2.02 4.10
N SER A 263 4.87 -2.21 3.37
CA SER A 263 3.64 -1.44 3.52
C SER A 263 2.65 -2.11 4.46
N GLU A 264 2.00 -1.30 5.31
CA GLU A 264 0.93 -1.65 6.26
C GLU A 264 1.34 -2.72 7.30
N GLY A 265 2.64 -2.81 7.61
CA GLY A 265 3.17 -3.82 8.52
C GLY A 265 3.50 -3.32 9.93
N GLY A 266 3.42 -2.02 10.16
CA GLY A 266 3.91 -1.39 11.39
C GLY A 266 5.42 -1.55 11.58
N THR A 267 5.94 -1.02 12.67
CA THR A 267 7.40 -0.95 12.91
C THR A 267 7.85 -1.53 14.25
N GLY A 268 6.93 -1.72 15.19
CA GLY A 268 7.26 -2.14 16.56
C GLY A 268 7.88 -3.54 16.68
N TRP A 269 7.72 -4.40 15.68
CA TRP A 269 8.30 -5.75 15.63
C TRP A 269 9.78 -5.75 15.19
N ILE A 270 10.26 -4.70 14.52
CA ILE A 270 11.55 -4.66 13.83
C ILE A 270 12.74 -4.82 14.76
N PRO A 271 12.84 -4.19 15.94
CA PRO A 271 13.99 -4.39 16.84
C PRO A 271 14.23 -5.86 17.19
N TYR A 272 13.18 -6.60 17.56
CA TYR A 272 13.30 -8.03 17.82
C TYR A 272 13.71 -8.82 16.57
N PHE A 273 13.15 -8.46 15.42
CA PHE A 273 13.49 -9.10 14.14
C PHE A 273 14.97 -8.90 13.80
N LEU A 274 15.51 -7.70 13.97
CA LEU A 274 16.93 -7.38 13.71
C LEU A 274 17.87 -8.17 14.62
N GLU A 275 17.58 -8.24 15.92
CA GLU A 275 18.33 -9.11 16.83
C GLU A 275 18.25 -10.58 16.40
N ARG A 276 17.07 -11.03 15.99
CA ARG A 276 16.85 -12.42 15.60
C ARG A 276 17.57 -12.81 14.32
N VAL A 277 17.61 -11.95 13.30
CA VAL A 277 18.32 -12.25 12.06
C VAL A 277 19.82 -12.27 12.26
N ASP A 278 20.39 -11.37 13.07
CA ASP A 278 21.81 -11.37 13.42
C ASP A 278 22.19 -12.62 14.19
N ARG A 279 21.37 -13.01 15.18
CA ARG A 279 21.57 -14.25 15.92
C ARG A 279 21.49 -15.49 15.02
N THR A 280 20.57 -15.50 14.07
CA THR A 280 20.46 -16.59 13.09
C THR A 280 21.70 -16.67 12.22
N PHE A 281 22.22 -15.54 11.75
CA PHE A 281 23.44 -15.47 10.96
C PHE A 281 24.65 -15.98 11.76
N GLU A 282 24.84 -15.49 12.99
CA GLU A 282 25.93 -15.91 13.88
C GLU A 282 25.96 -17.42 14.07
N MET A 283 24.80 -18.04 14.31
CA MET A 283 24.70 -19.45 14.65
C MET A 283 24.74 -20.39 13.44
N HIS A 284 24.31 -19.93 12.28
CA HIS A 284 23.99 -20.83 11.18
C HIS A 284 24.71 -20.52 9.85
N SER A 285 25.28 -19.34 9.65
CA SER A 285 25.88 -18.93 8.36
C SER A 285 26.91 -19.91 7.81
N THR A 286 27.67 -20.57 8.68
CA THR A 286 28.69 -21.55 8.27
C THR A 286 28.12 -22.73 7.47
N TRP A 287 26.96 -23.24 7.86
CA TRP A 287 26.37 -24.39 7.18
C TRP A 287 25.29 -23.99 6.15
N THR A 288 24.65 -22.84 6.33
CA THR A 288 23.71 -22.28 5.35
C THR A 288 24.43 -21.53 4.22
N MET A 289 25.75 -21.33 4.35
CA MET A 289 26.61 -20.63 3.40
C MET A 289 26.12 -19.21 3.09
N GLN A 290 25.44 -18.56 4.03
CA GLN A 290 25.02 -17.17 3.87
C GLN A 290 26.20 -16.23 4.11
N ASP A 291 26.36 -15.27 3.20
CA ASP A 291 27.38 -14.22 3.26
C ASP A 291 26.75 -12.86 2.91
N PHE A 292 26.98 -11.87 3.75
CA PHE A 292 26.56 -10.49 3.59
C PHE A 292 27.77 -9.55 3.37
N GLY A 293 28.89 -10.08 2.88
CA GLY A 293 30.05 -9.26 2.57
C GLY A 293 30.71 -8.60 3.77
N GLY A 294 30.65 -9.27 4.94
CA GLY A 294 31.21 -8.77 6.21
C GLY A 294 30.27 -7.87 7.01
N LYS A 295 29.03 -7.64 6.56
CA LYS A 295 27.99 -6.95 7.30
C LYS A 295 27.13 -7.93 8.08
N LEU A 296 26.40 -7.41 9.08
CA LEU A 296 25.30 -8.14 9.73
C LEU A 296 24.02 -8.02 8.91
N PRO A 297 23.13 -9.01 8.94
CA PRO A 297 21.80 -8.90 8.30
C PRO A 297 21.01 -7.66 8.72
N SER A 298 21.11 -7.24 9.98
CA SER A 298 20.47 -6.02 10.47
C SER A 298 21.01 -4.74 9.82
N GLU A 299 22.29 -4.69 9.48
CA GLU A 299 22.88 -3.57 8.74
C GLU A 299 22.36 -3.53 7.31
N VAL A 300 22.29 -4.70 6.63
CA VAL A 300 21.72 -4.82 5.29
C VAL A 300 20.25 -4.48 5.26
N PHE A 301 19.48 -4.85 6.29
CA PHE A 301 18.09 -4.42 6.42
C PHE A 301 17.97 -2.90 6.41
N ARG A 302 18.77 -2.20 7.19
CA ARG A 302 18.74 -0.73 7.25
C ARG A 302 19.19 -0.04 5.95
N GLU A 303 19.95 -0.72 5.11
CA GLU A 303 20.35 -0.19 3.80
C GLU A 303 19.24 -0.31 2.76
N HIS A 304 18.41 -1.36 2.83
CA HIS A 304 17.48 -1.74 1.77
C HIS A 304 16.00 -1.47 2.08
N PHE A 305 15.59 -1.42 3.36
CA PHE A 305 14.17 -1.45 3.70
C PHE A 305 13.68 -0.12 4.28
N LEU A 306 12.59 0.39 3.73
CA LEU A 306 11.74 1.40 4.33
C LEU A 306 10.54 0.69 4.94
N THR A 307 10.13 1.11 6.13
CA THR A 307 8.97 0.60 6.85
C THR A 307 8.02 1.73 7.17
N CYS A 308 6.76 1.45 7.38
CA CYS A 308 5.79 2.48 7.68
C CYS A 308 4.86 2.09 8.85
N PHE A 309 4.21 3.09 9.40
CA PHE A 309 3.30 2.93 10.53
C PHE A 309 2.11 3.89 10.43
N ILE A 310 0.94 3.42 10.83
CA ILE A 310 -0.28 4.23 11.00
C ILE A 310 -0.23 4.88 12.39
N SER A 311 -0.40 4.05 13.44
CA SER A 311 -0.23 4.41 14.85
C SER A 311 0.55 3.28 15.53
N ASP A 312 1.80 3.53 15.90
CA ASP A 312 2.71 2.52 16.47
C ASP A 312 3.60 3.15 17.56
N PRO A 313 3.05 3.40 18.76
CA PRO A 313 3.82 4.00 19.86
C PRO A 313 5.08 3.23 20.22
N ILE A 314 5.07 1.87 20.08
CA ILE A 314 6.24 1.05 20.37
C ILE A 314 7.33 1.20 19.31
N GLY A 315 6.95 1.29 18.04
CA GLY A 315 7.86 1.55 16.94
C GLY A 315 8.51 2.94 17.06
N VAL A 316 7.71 3.97 17.37
CA VAL A 316 8.20 5.32 17.63
C VAL A 316 9.16 5.37 18.82
N ARG A 317 8.86 4.65 19.90
CA ARG A 317 9.75 4.51 21.07
C ARG A 317 11.09 3.90 20.69
N LEU A 318 11.09 2.89 19.85
CA LEU A 318 12.26 2.12 19.45
C LEU A 318 12.87 2.58 18.11
N ARG A 319 12.52 3.80 17.65
CA ARG A 319 12.93 4.35 16.35
C ARG A 319 14.44 4.34 16.08
N HIS A 320 15.25 4.42 17.15
CA HIS A 320 16.71 4.42 17.02
C HIS A 320 17.26 3.01 16.76
N GLU A 321 16.65 1.99 17.36
CA GLU A 321 16.98 0.58 17.16
C GLU A 321 16.58 0.12 15.77
N ILE A 322 15.47 0.65 15.24
CA ILE A 322 15.03 0.40 13.85
C ILE A 322 15.99 1.07 12.86
N GLY A 323 16.29 2.32 13.10
CA GLY A 323 16.96 3.24 12.20
C GLY A 323 15.98 4.28 11.71
N ILE A 324 16.09 5.50 12.21
CA ILE A 324 15.08 6.54 11.94
C ILE A 324 14.91 6.87 10.46
N GLY A 325 15.97 6.71 9.65
CA GLY A 325 15.93 6.90 8.20
C GLY A 325 15.16 5.82 7.43
N ASN A 326 14.72 4.77 8.13
CA ASN A 326 13.99 3.63 7.60
C ASN A 326 12.50 3.61 7.99
N ILE A 327 12.02 4.70 8.60
CA ILE A 327 10.64 4.81 9.09
C ILE A 327 9.94 5.94 8.33
N ALA A 328 8.77 5.65 7.77
CA ALA A 328 7.86 6.63 7.21
C ALA A 328 6.47 6.50 7.88
N TRP A 329 5.67 7.56 7.76
CA TRP A 329 4.29 7.54 8.23
C TRP A 329 3.35 7.18 7.09
N GLU A 330 2.27 6.46 7.43
CA GLU A 330 1.17 6.13 6.55
C GLU A 330 -0.18 6.43 7.22
N MET A 331 -1.22 6.72 6.43
CA MET A 331 -2.56 6.98 6.95
C MET A 331 -3.53 5.83 6.67
N ASP A 332 -3.26 5.03 5.67
CA ASP A 332 -4.11 3.92 5.21
C ASP A 332 -5.56 4.36 4.87
N TYR A 333 -5.70 5.58 4.32
CA TYR A 333 -7.02 6.05 3.89
C TYR A 333 -7.49 5.27 2.65
N PRO A 334 -8.71 4.73 2.58
CA PRO A 334 -9.86 4.95 3.47
C PRO A 334 -10.19 3.77 4.38
N HIS A 335 -9.24 2.92 4.71
CA HIS A 335 -9.45 1.69 5.49
C HIS A 335 -9.84 1.94 6.96
N SER A 336 -10.21 0.87 7.68
CA SER A 336 -10.67 0.95 9.07
C SER A 336 -9.57 1.32 10.06
N ASP A 337 -8.32 1.07 9.73
CA ASP A 337 -7.17 1.43 10.55
C ASP A 337 -6.77 2.90 10.36
N SER A 338 -7.32 3.57 9.33
CA SER A 338 -7.06 4.97 9.06
C SER A 338 -7.47 5.87 10.22
N MET A 339 -6.62 6.82 10.57
CA MET A 339 -6.89 7.84 11.57
C MET A 339 -7.53 9.11 10.98
N TRP A 340 -7.93 9.09 9.70
CA TRP A 340 -8.57 10.24 9.07
C TRP A 340 -9.89 10.64 9.78
N PRO A 341 -10.14 11.93 10.05
CA PRO A 341 -9.30 13.10 9.75
C PRO A 341 -8.36 13.51 10.89
N GLY A 342 -8.25 12.72 11.95
CA GLY A 342 -7.58 13.03 13.22
C GLY A 342 -6.10 12.63 13.29
N ALA A 343 -5.46 12.23 12.18
CA ALA A 343 -4.07 11.76 12.17
C ALA A 343 -3.05 12.73 12.82
N PRO A 344 -3.11 14.05 12.60
CA PRO A 344 -2.18 14.98 13.26
C PRO A 344 -2.27 14.97 14.78
N GLU A 345 -3.48 14.80 15.34
CA GLU A 345 -3.71 14.74 16.80
C GLU A 345 -3.14 13.48 17.41
N GLU A 346 -3.31 12.35 16.72
CA GLU A 346 -2.77 11.06 17.16
C GLU A 346 -1.23 11.07 17.13
N LEU A 347 -0.65 11.54 16.02
CA LEU A 347 0.80 11.65 15.87
C LEU A 347 1.42 12.57 16.93
N ASP A 348 0.81 13.74 17.17
CA ASP A 348 1.26 14.70 18.18
C ASP A 348 1.29 14.04 19.56
N SER A 349 0.22 13.32 19.93
CA SER A 349 0.13 12.59 21.20
C SER A 349 1.23 11.53 21.35
N VAL A 350 1.50 10.77 20.30
CA VAL A 350 2.53 9.72 20.32
C VAL A 350 3.93 10.34 20.38
N PHE A 351 4.19 11.37 19.59
CA PHE A 351 5.49 12.04 19.54
C PHE A 351 5.82 12.77 20.85
N GLU A 352 4.83 13.39 21.49
CA GLU A 352 5.00 13.99 22.81
C GLU A 352 5.31 12.92 23.86
N ALA A 353 4.54 11.84 23.91
CA ALA A 353 4.73 10.76 24.87
C ALA A 353 6.10 10.08 24.75
N GLU A 354 6.63 9.96 23.54
CA GLU A 354 7.91 9.30 23.26
C GLU A 354 9.09 10.29 23.13
N ASN A 355 8.88 11.56 23.49
CA ASN A 355 9.89 12.64 23.47
C ASN A 355 10.62 12.73 22.13
N VAL A 356 9.87 12.69 21.02
CA VAL A 356 10.42 12.78 19.67
C VAL A 356 10.83 14.21 19.36
N THR A 357 12.05 14.42 18.87
CA THR A 357 12.53 15.74 18.50
C THR A 357 11.89 16.24 17.22
N ASP A 358 11.83 17.57 17.02
CA ASP A 358 11.28 18.17 15.81
C ASP A 358 11.91 17.65 14.51
N HIS A 359 13.21 17.39 14.54
CA HIS A 359 13.92 16.84 13.40
C HIS A 359 13.50 15.39 13.10
N GLU A 360 13.34 14.56 14.12
CA GLU A 360 12.88 13.18 13.99
C GLU A 360 11.44 13.10 13.51
N ILE A 361 10.57 14.01 13.98
CA ILE A 361 9.21 14.18 13.48
C ILE A 361 9.25 14.42 11.97
N GLN A 362 10.04 15.41 11.52
CA GLN A 362 10.17 15.71 10.09
C GLN A 362 10.71 14.53 9.29
N GLN A 363 11.66 13.76 9.83
CA GLN A 363 12.16 12.56 9.15
C GLN A 363 11.04 11.55 8.91
N MET A 364 10.31 11.15 9.94
CA MET A 364 9.29 10.13 9.86
C MET A 364 8.06 10.59 9.08
N THR A 365 7.67 11.87 9.19
CA THR A 365 6.43 12.37 8.60
C THR A 365 6.54 12.78 7.13
N HIS A 366 7.74 13.14 6.63
CA HIS A 366 7.87 13.55 5.22
C HIS A 366 9.28 13.38 4.62
N LEU A 367 10.39 13.67 5.34
CA LEU A 367 11.70 13.71 4.70
C LEU A 367 12.15 12.33 4.20
N ASN A 368 11.85 11.26 4.94
CA ASN A 368 12.18 9.90 4.52
C ASN A 368 11.37 9.51 3.29
N ALA A 369 10.08 9.79 3.25
CA ALA A 369 9.24 9.55 2.08
C ALA A 369 9.78 10.28 0.83
N MET A 370 10.10 11.58 0.97
CA MET A 370 10.70 12.37 -0.11
C MET A 370 11.99 11.76 -0.63
N LYS A 371 12.89 11.34 0.28
CA LYS A 371 14.19 10.75 -0.06
C LYS A 371 14.04 9.39 -0.74
N TRP A 372 13.22 8.50 -0.17
CA TRP A 372 13.09 7.13 -0.66
C TRP A 372 12.42 7.07 -2.02
N TYR A 373 11.39 7.89 -2.24
CA TYR A 373 10.61 7.90 -3.49
C TYR A 373 11.05 8.98 -4.48
N SER A 374 12.18 9.64 -4.23
CA SER A 374 12.68 10.73 -5.11
C SER A 374 11.61 11.78 -5.41
N PHE A 375 10.79 12.11 -4.39
CA PHE A 375 9.60 12.95 -4.50
C PHE A 375 9.81 14.31 -3.85
N ASP A 376 9.66 15.38 -4.63
CA ASP A 376 9.73 16.76 -4.13
C ASP A 376 8.39 17.50 -4.30
N PRO A 377 7.52 17.49 -3.27
CA PRO A 377 6.26 18.22 -3.32
C PRO A 377 6.45 19.73 -3.35
N PHE A 378 7.59 20.24 -2.83
CA PHE A 378 7.85 21.68 -2.70
C PHE A 378 8.21 22.35 -4.02
N ALA A 379 8.49 21.57 -5.08
CA ALA A 379 8.55 22.08 -6.43
C ALA A 379 7.19 22.60 -6.93
N HIS A 380 6.09 22.18 -6.31
CA HIS A 380 4.71 22.51 -6.71
C HIS A 380 3.91 23.21 -5.60
N VAL A 381 4.12 22.83 -4.34
CA VAL A 381 3.40 23.38 -3.19
C VAL A 381 4.38 24.14 -2.29
N PRO A 382 4.22 25.47 -2.11
CA PRO A 382 5.06 26.23 -1.19
C PRO A 382 5.02 25.65 0.22
N ARG A 383 6.17 25.59 0.89
CA ARG A 383 6.31 24.93 2.20
C ARG A 383 5.35 25.50 3.26
N GLU A 384 5.13 26.80 3.24
CA GLU A 384 4.19 27.48 4.15
C GLU A 384 2.72 27.14 3.91
N LYS A 385 2.39 26.53 2.76
CA LYS A 385 1.04 26.02 2.42
C LYS A 385 0.92 24.49 2.61
N ALA A 386 2.02 23.85 2.94
CA ALA A 386 2.13 22.40 3.02
C ALA A 386 1.93 21.85 4.44
N THR A 387 1.82 22.72 5.44
CA THR A 387 1.66 22.33 6.84
C THR A 387 0.22 21.91 7.15
N VAL A 388 0.05 21.08 8.17
CA VAL A 388 -1.26 20.64 8.68
C VAL A 388 -2.21 21.82 8.87
N GLY A 389 -1.77 22.87 9.55
CA GLY A 389 -2.60 24.05 9.81
C GLY A 389 -3.01 24.80 8.55
N ALA A 390 -2.09 24.95 7.57
CA ALA A 390 -2.39 25.61 6.31
C ALA A 390 -3.37 24.81 5.44
N LEU A 391 -3.18 23.49 5.34
CA LEU A 391 -4.05 22.59 4.59
C LEU A 391 -5.47 22.54 5.17
N ARG A 392 -5.60 22.36 6.50
CA ARG A 392 -6.89 22.38 7.19
C ARG A 392 -7.61 23.72 7.04
N SER A 393 -6.88 24.83 7.10
CA SER A 393 -7.46 26.15 6.88
C SER A 393 -8.00 26.33 5.46
N ALA A 394 -7.36 25.73 4.45
CA ALA A 394 -7.81 25.75 3.06
C ALA A 394 -9.05 24.88 2.80
N SER A 395 -9.41 23.98 3.71
CA SER A 395 -10.57 23.07 3.63
C SER A 395 -11.49 23.16 4.86
N ALA A 396 -11.55 24.34 5.50
CA ALA A 396 -12.33 24.54 6.73
C ALA A 396 -13.84 24.23 6.57
N ASP A 397 -14.38 24.39 5.38
CA ASP A 397 -15.79 24.13 5.06
C ASP A 397 -16.04 22.68 4.58
N HIS A 398 -15.00 21.86 4.47
CA HIS A 398 -15.14 20.47 4.02
C HIS A 398 -15.76 19.59 5.10
N ASP A 399 -16.80 18.84 4.73
CA ASP A 399 -17.55 18.01 5.67
C ASP A 399 -16.79 16.73 6.04
N VAL A 400 -16.27 16.69 7.24
CA VAL A 400 -15.59 15.53 7.85
C VAL A 400 -16.46 14.78 8.85
N SER A 401 -17.78 15.09 8.92
CA SER A 401 -18.69 14.45 9.86
C SER A 401 -18.82 12.96 9.57
N ILE A 402 -19.02 12.20 10.65
CA ILE A 402 -19.35 10.77 10.56
C ILE A 402 -20.77 10.63 10.02
N LYS A 403 -20.92 9.88 8.93
CA LYS A 403 -22.20 9.62 8.26
C LYS A 403 -22.51 8.13 8.24
N ALA A 404 -23.58 7.74 8.97
CA ALA A 404 -24.10 6.40 8.88
C ALA A 404 -24.84 6.17 7.56
N LEU A 405 -24.83 4.93 7.06
CA LEU A 405 -25.68 4.50 5.95
C LEU A 405 -27.17 4.61 6.36
N SER A 406 -27.98 5.18 5.50
CA SER A 406 -29.42 5.37 5.76
C SER A 406 -30.23 4.08 5.61
N HIS A 407 -29.64 3.05 4.97
CA HIS A 407 -30.29 1.80 4.64
C HIS A 407 -29.23 0.70 4.63
N HIS A 408 -29.41 -0.38 5.24
CA HIS A 408 -28.52 -1.53 5.44
C HIS A 408 -27.50 -1.37 6.56
N GLN A 409 -27.95 -1.83 7.68
CA GLN A 409 -26.99 -2.31 8.69
C GLN A 409 -27.18 -3.81 8.78
N SER A 410 -26.29 -4.56 8.13
CA SER A 410 -26.11 -5.94 8.52
C SER A 410 -25.81 -5.97 10.01
N SER A 411 -26.61 -6.69 10.80
CA SER A 411 -26.32 -6.85 12.21
C SER A 411 -24.94 -7.50 12.40
N ALA A 412 -24.28 -7.25 13.52
CA ALA A 412 -22.99 -7.87 13.81
C ALA A 412 -22.95 -9.40 13.58
N PRO A 413 -24.02 -10.17 13.95
CA PRO A 413 -24.10 -11.59 13.60
C PRO A 413 -24.11 -11.89 12.10
N GLN A 414 -24.73 -11.04 11.28
CA GLN A 414 -24.75 -11.20 9.82
C GLN A 414 -23.38 -10.91 9.21
N LYS A 415 -22.70 -9.84 9.66
CA LYS A 415 -21.34 -9.51 9.25
C LYS A 415 -20.36 -10.65 9.59
N LEU A 416 -20.46 -11.22 10.80
CA LEU A 416 -19.67 -12.36 11.23
C LEU A 416 -19.93 -13.61 10.39
N ALA A 417 -21.18 -13.88 10.03
CA ALA A 417 -21.54 -15.02 9.18
C ALA A 417 -20.99 -14.86 7.76
N ALA A 418 -21.10 -13.67 7.18
CA ALA A 418 -20.55 -13.36 5.86
C ALA A 418 -19.02 -13.50 5.84
N PHE A 419 -18.34 -12.98 6.85
CA PHE A 419 -16.89 -13.09 7.00
C PHE A 419 -16.43 -14.56 7.10
N ARG A 420 -17.09 -15.38 7.92
CA ARG A 420 -16.79 -16.81 8.02
C ARG A 420 -16.95 -17.53 6.71
N SER A 421 -18.04 -17.25 5.98
CA SER A 421 -18.27 -17.84 4.66
C SER A 421 -17.14 -17.48 3.67
N GLN A 422 -16.61 -16.26 3.72
CA GLN A 422 -15.48 -15.84 2.88
C GLN A 422 -14.18 -16.57 3.26
N ILE A 423 -13.90 -16.73 4.55
CA ILE A 423 -12.73 -17.50 5.02
C ILE A 423 -12.83 -18.97 4.57
N GLU A 424 -14.00 -19.59 4.75
CA GLU A 424 -14.23 -20.99 4.32
C GLU A 424 -14.01 -21.15 2.81
N ALA A 425 -14.51 -20.21 2.01
CA ALA A 425 -14.32 -20.22 0.56
C ALA A 425 -12.85 -20.03 0.17
N ALA A 426 -12.14 -19.10 0.80
CA ALA A 426 -10.72 -18.85 0.54
C ALA A 426 -9.82 -20.03 0.94
N THR A 427 -10.12 -20.68 2.08
CA THR A 427 -9.35 -21.83 2.55
C THR A 427 -9.66 -23.13 1.78
N ALA A 428 -10.87 -23.28 1.26
CA ALA A 428 -11.23 -24.43 0.41
C ALA A 428 -10.47 -24.42 -0.93
N HIS A 429 -10.20 -23.25 -1.49
CA HIS A 429 -9.41 -23.12 -2.72
C HIS A 429 -7.94 -23.52 -2.54
N THR A 430 -7.35 -23.22 -1.38
CA THR A 430 -5.95 -23.59 -1.08
C THR A 430 -5.76 -25.08 -0.74
N ALA A 431 -6.84 -25.80 -0.41
CA ALA A 431 -6.77 -27.23 -0.09
C ALA A 431 -6.93 -28.15 -1.33
N THR A 432 -7.25 -27.58 -2.51
CA THR A 432 -7.47 -28.33 -3.76
C THR A 432 -6.37 -28.11 -4.80
N GLU A 433 -5.36 -27.34 -4.50
CA GLU A 433 -4.10 -27.18 -5.24
C GLU A 433 -2.95 -27.91 -4.52
#